data_0acf3bebc9c4d6f44ff8fad1596a28cf
#
_entry.id   0acf3bebc9c4d6f44ff8fad1596a28cf
#
_cell.length_a   1.000
_cell.length_b   1.000
_cell.length_c   1.000
_cell.angle_alpha   90.00
_cell.angle_beta   90.00
_cell.angle_gamma   90.00
#
_symmetry.space_group_name_H-M   'P 1'
#
loop_
_entity.id
_entity.type
_entity.pdbx_description
1 polymer ?
#
loop_
_entity_poly.entity_id
_entity_poly.type
_entity_poly.pdbx_seq_one_letter_code
_entity_poly.pdbx_strand_id
1 'polypeptide(L)'
;MSQVLTGKPSVDKPWMQYYPEQLIKNLKVPSSTIGEYLAAACPGKDVTAIHYYGKDITWAQIETEVNRVAKALKAIGFGVGDQIPMFLRSVPEF
;
A
#
# COMPACT_ATOMS: atom_id res chain seq x y z
N MET A 1 12.68 -20.97 25.71
CA MET A 1 11.98 -19.99 26.55
C MET A 1 10.52 -19.91 26.15
N SER A 2 9.65 -20.12 27.10
CA SER A 2 8.25 -19.90 26.88
C SER A 2 7.98 -18.39 26.84
N GLN A 3 7.48 -17.90 25.73
CA GLN A 3 7.07 -16.51 25.60
C GLN A 3 5.77 -16.30 26.36
N VAL A 4 5.74 -15.29 27.24
CA VAL A 4 4.50 -14.91 27.91
C VAL A 4 3.60 -14.22 26.91
N LEU A 5 2.45 -14.82 26.65
CA LEU A 5 1.48 -14.27 25.71
C LEU A 5 0.67 -13.16 26.39
N THR A 6 0.51 -12.04 25.73
CA THR A 6 -0.26 -10.89 26.23
C THR A 6 -1.75 -11.03 25.92
N GLY A 7 -2.14 -12.00 25.08
CA GLY A 7 -3.49 -12.15 24.56
C GLY A 7 -3.85 -11.15 23.45
N LYS A 8 -2.88 -10.33 23.04
CA LYS A 8 -3.04 -9.37 21.93
C LYS A 8 -2.29 -9.86 20.70
N PRO A 9 -2.98 -10.35 19.66
CA PRO A 9 -2.31 -10.88 18.48
C PRO A 9 -1.33 -9.92 17.81
N SER A 10 -1.61 -8.63 17.82
CA SER A 10 -0.72 -7.59 17.26
C SER A 10 0.63 -7.51 17.99
N VAL A 11 0.67 -7.88 19.26
CA VAL A 11 1.89 -7.92 20.07
C VAL A 11 2.55 -9.30 20.00
N ASP A 12 1.76 -10.33 20.21
CA ASP A 12 2.25 -11.72 20.32
C ASP A 12 2.65 -12.30 18.96
N LYS A 13 2.05 -11.82 17.87
CA LYS A 13 2.30 -12.25 16.48
C LYS A 13 2.38 -13.79 16.34
N PRO A 14 1.32 -14.53 16.74
CA PRO A 14 1.37 -16.00 16.80
C PRO A 14 1.60 -16.66 15.44
N TRP A 15 1.35 -15.96 14.34
CA TRP A 15 1.60 -16.43 12.97
C TRP A 15 3.08 -16.50 12.62
N MET A 16 3.96 -15.78 13.34
CA MET A 16 5.39 -15.70 13.02
C MET A 16 6.10 -17.06 13.13
N GLN A 17 5.60 -17.97 13.94
CA GLN A 17 6.16 -19.33 14.07
C GLN A 17 6.04 -20.16 12.77
N TYR A 18 5.12 -19.79 11.88
CA TYR A 18 4.90 -20.48 10.59
C TYR A 18 5.71 -19.90 9.43
N TYR A 19 6.40 -18.79 9.65
CA TYR A 19 7.25 -18.18 8.63
C TYR A 19 8.68 -18.70 8.67
N PRO A 20 9.31 -18.92 7.53
CA PRO A 20 10.75 -19.22 7.50
C PRO A 20 11.56 -18.12 8.19
N GLU A 21 12.55 -18.51 8.96
CA GLU A 21 13.39 -17.59 9.74
C GLU A 21 14.06 -16.53 8.85
N GLN A 22 14.52 -16.94 7.65
CA GLN A 22 15.16 -16.05 6.69
C GLN A 22 14.19 -14.97 6.17
N LEU A 23 12.93 -15.32 5.99
CA LEU A 23 11.91 -14.37 5.56
C LEU A 23 11.70 -13.28 6.61
N ILE A 24 11.66 -13.67 7.89
CA ILE A 24 11.50 -12.73 9.00
C ILE A 24 12.71 -11.79 9.11
N LYS A 25 13.92 -12.33 8.99
CA LYS A 25 15.17 -11.55 9.06
C LYS A 25 15.29 -10.55 7.90
N ASN A 26 14.77 -10.91 6.74
CA ASN A 26 14.86 -10.08 5.52
C ASN A 26 13.68 -9.14 5.33
N LEU A 27 12.65 -9.24 6.19
CA LEU A 27 11.50 -8.38 6.11
C LEU A 27 11.87 -6.97 6.57
N LYS A 28 11.86 -6.04 5.63
CA LYS A 28 12.08 -4.62 5.90
C LYS A 28 10.78 -3.86 5.65
N VAL A 29 10.28 -3.25 6.70
CA VAL A 29 9.11 -2.36 6.58
C VAL A 29 9.62 -0.94 6.35
N PRO A 30 9.31 -0.33 5.20
CA PRO A 30 9.74 1.04 4.94
C PRO A 30 9.04 2.02 5.88
N SER A 31 9.75 3.10 6.23
CA SER A 31 9.21 4.20 7.05
C SER A 31 8.66 5.36 6.22
N SER A 32 8.44 5.12 4.93
CA SER A 32 7.90 6.10 3.99
C SER A 32 6.38 6.08 3.96
N THR A 33 5.77 7.12 3.40
CA THR A 33 4.35 7.10 3.03
C THR A 33 4.10 6.13 1.87
N ILE A 34 2.84 5.74 1.66
CA ILE A 34 2.47 4.86 0.54
C ILE A 34 2.87 5.49 -0.81
N GLY A 35 2.64 6.81 -0.98
CA GLY A 35 3.01 7.53 -2.19
C GLY A 35 4.51 7.53 -2.46
N GLU A 36 5.31 7.78 -1.44
CA GLU A 36 6.78 7.73 -1.54
C GLU A 36 7.29 6.33 -1.86
N TYR A 37 6.70 5.32 -1.23
CA TYR A 37 7.04 3.92 -1.48
C TYR A 37 6.73 3.52 -2.92
N LEU A 38 5.55 3.87 -3.44
CA LEU A 38 5.17 3.58 -4.82
C LEU A 38 6.08 4.30 -5.82
N ALA A 39 6.44 5.54 -5.56
CA ALA A 39 7.37 6.29 -6.41
C ALA A 39 8.76 5.64 -6.46
N ALA A 40 9.26 5.18 -5.32
CA ALA A 40 10.55 4.50 -5.23
C ALA A 40 10.54 3.11 -5.88
N ALA A 41 9.40 2.40 -5.82
CA ALA A 41 9.26 1.06 -6.38
C ALA A 41 8.94 1.05 -7.88
N CYS A 42 8.64 2.20 -8.47
CA CYS A 42 8.30 2.31 -9.90
C CYS A 42 9.45 1.82 -10.79
N PRO A 43 9.25 0.75 -11.59
CA PRO A 43 10.31 0.21 -12.45
C PRO A 43 10.53 1.01 -13.73
N GLY A 44 9.63 1.91 -14.07
CA GLY A 44 9.64 2.75 -15.26
C GLY A 44 8.25 3.27 -15.57
N LYS A 45 8.17 4.50 -16.06
CA LYS A 45 6.88 5.15 -16.31
C LYS A 45 6.05 4.49 -17.40
N ASP A 46 6.70 3.90 -18.39
CA ASP A 46 6.05 3.23 -19.52
C ASP A 46 5.72 1.76 -19.24
N VAL A 47 6.15 1.24 -18.07
CA VAL A 47 5.86 -0.14 -17.68
C VAL A 47 4.41 -0.27 -17.24
N THR A 48 3.76 -1.35 -17.67
CA THR A 48 2.40 -1.67 -17.24
C THR A 48 2.37 -1.99 -15.76
N ALA A 49 1.55 -1.28 -15.00
CA ALA A 49 1.37 -1.49 -13.59
C ALA A 49 0.13 -2.32 -13.27
N ILE A 50 -0.93 -2.19 -14.07
CA ILE A 50 -2.20 -2.87 -13.85
C ILE A 50 -2.69 -3.47 -15.17
N HIS A 51 -3.06 -4.77 -15.13
CA HIS A 51 -3.82 -5.44 -16.17
C HIS A 51 -5.26 -5.62 -15.66
N TYR A 52 -6.23 -5.06 -16.36
CA TYR A 52 -7.62 -5.16 -15.96
C TYR A 52 -8.53 -5.39 -17.18
N TYR A 53 -9.05 -6.59 -17.30
CA TYR A 53 -9.96 -7.01 -18.39
C TYR A 53 -9.51 -6.56 -19.79
N GLY A 54 -8.24 -6.89 -20.14
CA GLY A 54 -7.66 -6.57 -21.44
C GLY A 54 -7.18 -5.12 -21.60
N LYS A 55 -7.29 -4.31 -20.54
CA LYS A 55 -6.79 -2.95 -20.51
C LYS A 55 -5.51 -2.88 -19.67
N ASP A 56 -4.48 -2.29 -20.23
CA ASP A 56 -3.21 -2.06 -19.55
C ASP A 56 -3.11 -0.60 -19.10
N ILE A 57 -2.72 -0.42 -17.84
CA ILE A 57 -2.51 0.91 -17.25
C ILE A 57 -1.04 1.01 -16.83
N THR A 58 -0.35 2.03 -17.33
CA THR A 58 1.06 2.26 -17.04
C THR A 58 1.24 2.97 -15.70
N TRP A 59 2.46 2.91 -15.15
CA TRP A 59 2.83 3.66 -13.95
C TRP A 59 2.63 5.17 -14.12
N ALA A 60 2.94 5.71 -15.31
CA ALA A 60 2.71 7.13 -15.60
C ALA A 60 1.22 7.52 -15.53
N GLN A 61 0.36 6.67 -16.04
CA GLN A 61 -1.08 6.90 -15.98
C GLN A 61 -1.61 6.87 -14.55
N ILE A 62 -1.13 5.92 -13.73
CA ILE A 62 -1.48 5.86 -12.31
C ILE A 62 -1.03 7.12 -11.59
N GLU A 63 0.22 7.55 -11.78
CA GLU A 63 0.75 8.76 -11.17
C GLU A 63 -0.10 9.99 -11.50
N THR A 64 -0.49 10.13 -12.77
CA THR A 64 -1.36 11.21 -13.22
C THR A 64 -2.71 11.20 -12.51
N GLU A 65 -3.36 10.04 -12.43
CA GLU A 65 -4.67 9.91 -11.79
C GLU A 65 -4.60 10.11 -10.28
N VAL A 66 -3.57 9.57 -9.63
CA VAL A 66 -3.33 9.79 -8.19
C VAL A 66 -3.21 11.28 -7.88
N ASN A 67 -2.43 12.00 -8.67
CA ASN A 67 -2.25 13.45 -8.49
C ASN A 67 -3.55 14.23 -8.74
N ARG A 68 -4.35 13.83 -9.72
CA ARG A 68 -5.66 14.44 -9.99
C ARG A 68 -6.61 14.25 -8.82
N VAL A 69 -6.74 13.03 -8.30
CA VAL A 69 -7.61 12.73 -7.16
C VAL A 69 -7.14 13.46 -5.90
N ALA A 70 -5.84 13.47 -5.64
CA ALA A 70 -5.28 14.19 -4.49
C ALA A 70 -5.58 15.69 -4.54
N LYS A 71 -5.42 16.32 -5.70
CA LYS A 71 -5.76 17.73 -5.90
C LYS A 71 -7.26 18.00 -5.71
N ALA A 72 -8.11 17.12 -6.24
CA ALA A 72 -9.56 17.24 -6.09
C ALA A 72 -10.00 17.14 -4.64
N LEU A 73 -9.47 16.18 -3.89
CA LEU A 73 -9.75 16.01 -2.47
C LEU A 73 -9.30 17.24 -1.66
N LYS A 74 -8.11 17.75 -1.95
CA LYS A 74 -7.63 18.97 -1.30
C LYS A 74 -8.52 20.18 -1.60
N ALA A 75 -8.99 20.32 -2.83
CA ALA A 75 -9.86 21.41 -3.25
C ALA A 75 -11.21 21.43 -2.53
N ILE A 76 -11.74 20.26 -2.16
CA ILE A 76 -13.01 20.16 -1.41
C ILE A 76 -12.81 20.15 0.10
N GLY A 77 -11.60 20.35 0.60
CA GLY A 77 -11.31 20.60 2.00
C GLY A 77 -10.71 19.45 2.81
N PHE A 78 -10.36 18.33 2.19
CA PHE A 78 -9.67 17.25 2.88
C PHE A 78 -8.22 17.62 3.22
N GLY A 79 -7.75 17.22 4.40
CA GLY A 79 -6.41 17.50 4.88
C GLY A 79 -5.91 16.46 5.88
N VAL A 80 -4.80 16.78 6.51
CA VAL A 80 -4.16 15.88 7.49
C VAL A 80 -5.12 15.59 8.65
N GLY A 81 -5.23 14.30 9.00
CA GLY A 81 -6.11 13.82 10.07
C GLY A 81 -7.51 13.44 9.60
N ASP A 82 -7.88 13.78 8.38
CA ASP A 82 -9.17 13.38 7.84
C ASP A 82 -9.19 11.89 7.49
N GLN A 83 -10.35 11.28 7.62
CA GLN A 83 -10.58 9.87 7.31
C GLN A 83 -11.52 9.75 6.13
N ILE A 84 -11.12 8.97 5.13
CA ILE A 84 -11.92 8.72 3.94
C ILE A 84 -12.18 7.21 3.85
N PRO A 85 -13.40 6.74 4.05
CA PRO A 85 -13.71 5.33 3.83
C PRO A 85 -13.72 5.02 2.34
N MET A 86 -13.05 3.93 1.94
CA MET A 86 -13.05 3.45 0.57
C MET A 86 -14.01 2.27 0.46
N PHE A 87 -15.06 2.45 -0.34
CA PHE A 87 -16.11 1.45 -0.55
C PHE A 87 -16.18 1.07 -2.03
N LEU A 88 -15.11 0.44 -2.53
CA LEU A 88 -14.93 0.09 -3.92
C LEU A 88 -14.66 -1.41 -4.09
N ARG A 89 -14.96 -1.94 -5.28
CA ARG A 89 -14.51 -3.27 -5.67
C ARG A 89 -13.03 -3.23 -6.04
N SER A 90 -12.46 -4.41 -6.32
CA SER A 90 -11.08 -4.49 -6.82
C SER A 90 -11.04 -4.04 -8.28
N VAL A 91 -11.03 -2.75 -8.48
CA VAL A 91 -10.97 -2.06 -9.79
C VAL A 91 -9.75 -1.14 -9.81
N PRO A 92 -9.28 -0.70 -11.01
CA PRO A 92 -8.11 0.19 -11.09
C PRO A 92 -8.26 1.50 -10.30
N GLU A 93 -9.49 1.99 -10.14
CA GLU A 93 -9.81 3.22 -9.40
C GLU A 93 -9.65 3.07 -7.88
N PHE A 94 -9.58 1.82 -7.35
CA PHE A 94 -9.35 1.56 -5.94
C PHE A 94 -7.94 1.97 -5.52
#